data_f8a1e88136349536bfcb0bdf01195a30
#
_entry.id   f8a1e88136349536bfcb0bdf01195a30
#
_cell.length_a   1.000
_cell.length_b   1.000
_cell.length_c   1.000
_cell.angle_alpha   90.00
_cell.angle_beta   90.00
_cell.angle_gamma   90.00
#
_symmetry.space_group_name_H-M   'P 1'
#
loop_
_entity.id
_entity.type
_entity.pdbx_description
1 polymer ?
#
loop_
_entity_poly.entity_id
_entity_poly.type
_entity_poly.pdbx_seq_one_letter_code
_entity_poly.pdbx_strand_id
1 'polypeptide(L)'
;MLLHVKPAVWRRIDTYASVTLSHLHEIIQITMGWQQAHLYAFRDDFAFGGRYNFAATLSAICQLGDTLQYVCDFGDNWEHAMMIEKALAARAKIRYPRCVSGNNACPPEDCGGPWGYADMLRTLADRRSHRRDELINRLGGPSIPGHSNAQR
;
A
#
# COMPACT_ATOMS: atom_id res chain seq x y z
N MET A 1 1.14 -6.22 -0.54
CA MET A 1 -0.14 -6.45 0.16
C MET A 1 -0.10 -5.71 1.48
N LEU A 2 -1.13 -4.97 1.80
CA LEU A 2 -1.32 -4.31 3.09
C LEU A 2 -1.75 -5.36 4.12
N LEU A 3 -1.04 -5.41 5.26
CA LEU A 3 -1.30 -6.38 6.32
C LEU A 3 -2.39 -5.89 7.29
N HIS A 4 -2.96 -6.83 8.04
CA HIS A 4 -3.95 -6.58 9.10
C HIS A 4 -5.24 -5.91 8.63
N VAL A 5 -5.53 -5.90 7.32
CA VAL A 5 -6.70 -5.27 6.71
C VAL A 5 -7.59 -6.31 6.05
N LYS A 6 -8.90 -6.17 6.25
CA LYS A 6 -9.92 -6.99 5.59
C LYS A 6 -11.03 -6.08 5.05
N PRO A 7 -11.48 -6.30 3.79
CA PRO A 7 -10.93 -7.24 2.80
C PRO A 7 -9.50 -6.93 2.41
N ALA A 8 -8.76 -7.91 1.87
CA ALA A 8 -7.35 -7.75 1.54
C ALA A 8 -7.12 -6.68 0.48
N VAL A 9 -6.26 -5.71 0.79
CA VAL A 9 -5.84 -4.64 -0.13
C VAL A 9 -4.47 -4.96 -0.67
N TRP A 10 -4.34 -5.04 -1.99
CA TRP A 10 -3.05 -5.33 -2.61
C TRP A 10 -2.92 -4.70 -3.99
N ARG A 11 -1.67 -4.51 -4.41
CA ARG A 11 -1.29 -4.06 -5.77
C ARG A 11 -0.17 -4.94 -6.28
N ARG A 12 -0.21 -5.24 -7.58
CA ARG A 12 0.90 -5.86 -8.32
C ARG A 12 1.52 -4.80 -9.19
N ILE A 13 2.81 -4.61 -9.03
CA ILE A 13 3.56 -3.53 -9.66
C ILE A 13 4.72 -4.13 -10.45
N ASP A 14 4.83 -3.74 -11.72
CA ASP A 14 6.03 -3.96 -12.50
C ASP A 14 6.95 -2.75 -12.34
N THR A 15 8.19 -2.97 -11.94
CA THR A 15 9.22 -1.94 -11.81
C THR A 15 10.58 -2.47 -12.22
N TYR A 16 11.57 -1.59 -12.40
CA TYR A 16 12.95 -2.01 -12.64
C TYR A 16 13.56 -2.60 -11.37
N ALA A 17 14.37 -3.66 -11.54
CA ALA A 17 15.09 -4.26 -10.41
C ALA A 17 16.11 -3.29 -9.77
N SER A 18 16.56 -2.28 -10.53
CA SER A 18 17.45 -1.20 -10.07
C SER A 18 16.72 -0.06 -9.35
N VAL A 19 15.40 -0.15 -9.13
CA VAL A 19 14.67 0.85 -8.35
C VAL A 19 15.25 0.98 -6.96
N THR A 20 15.53 2.21 -6.51
CA THR A 20 15.95 2.45 -5.12
C THR A 20 14.77 2.32 -4.16
N LEU A 21 15.03 2.06 -2.90
CA LEU A 21 13.98 1.98 -1.88
C LEU A 21 13.24 3.32 -1.70
N SER A 22 13.95 4.44 -1.87
CA SER A 22 13.34 5.76 -1.90
C SER A 22 12.28 5.88 -3.02
N HIS A 23 12.62 5.51 -4.25
CA HIS A 23 11.66 5.51 -5.36
C HIS A 23 10.57 4.44 -5.19
N LEU A 24 10.90 3.30 -4.60
CA LEU A 24 9.90 2.27 -4.31
C LEU A 24 8.84 2.76 -3.32
N HIS A 25 9.25 3.55 -2.31
CA HIS A 25 8.32 4.24 -1.43
C HIS A 25 7.35 5.14 -2.21
N GLU A 26 7.85 6.00 -3.10
CA GLU A 26 7.00 6.88 -3.93
C GLU A 26 6.00 6.08 -4.78
N ILE A 27 6.45 4.98 -5.37
CA ILE A 27 5.58 4.08 -6.16
C ILE A 27 4.46 3.49 -5.29
N ILE A 28 4.78 3.04 -4.07
CA ILE A 28 3.79 2.52 -3.13
C ILE A 28 2.79 3.60 -2.76
N GLN A 29 3.26 4.79 -2.38
CA GLN A 29 2.41 5.92 -1.99
C GLN A 29 1.41 6.28 -3.11
N ILE A 30 1.90 6.41 -4.33
CA ILE A 30 1.06 6.71 -5.50
C ILE A 30 0.04 5.60 -5.75
N THR A 31 0.44 4.34 -5.68
CA THR A 31 -0.47 3.20 -5.94
C THR A 31 -1.48 2.96 -4.81
N MET A 32 -1.19 3.42 -3.61
CA MET A 32 -2.11 3.44 -2.47
C MET A 32 -2.99 4.68 -2.43
N GLY A 33 -2.63 5.75 -3.17
CA GLY A 33 -3.33 7.03 -3.17
C GLY A 33 -3.01 7.89 -1.94
N TRP A 34 -1.82 7.72 -1.36
CA TRP A 34 -1.34 8.44 -0.19
C TRP A 34 -0.45 9.63 -0.55
N GLN A 35 -0.31 10.59 0.37
CA GLN A 35 0.27 11.92 0.10
C GLN A 35 1.76 12.03 0.45
N GLN A 36 2.42 10.95 0.85
CA GLN A 36 3.85 10.93 1.24
C GLN A 36 4.17 11.82 2.47
N ALA A 37 3.22 11.97 3.38
CA ALA A 37 3.35 12.87 4.52
C ALA A 37 4.03 12.24 5.75
N HIS A 38 4.21 10.91 5.74
CA HIS A 38 4.63 10.16 6.93
C HIS A 38 6.01 9.52 6.79
N LEU A 39 6.63 9.25 7.94
CA LEU A 39 7.88 8.49 8.01
C LEU A 39 7.65 7.04 7.61
N TYR A 40 8.68 6.43 7.04
CA TYR A 40 8.63 5.06 6.57
C TYR A 40 9.93 4.29 6.80
N ALA A 41 9.87 2.98 6.72
CA ALA A 41 11.04 2.11 6.75
C ALA A 41 10.83 0.86 5.88
N PHE A 42 11.91 0.37 5.29
CA PHE A 42 12.01 -0.97 4.72
C PHE A 42 12.80 -1.86 5.65
N ARG A 43 12.38 -3.10 5.84
CA ARG A 43 12.96 -4.06 6.77
C ARG A 43 13.00 -5.46 6.15
N ASP A 44 13.89 -6.30 6.64
CA ASP A 44 13.94 -7.73 6.34
C ASP A 44 13.00 -8.55 7.23
N ASP A 45 12.64 -8.02 8.42
CA ASP A 45 11.72 -8.63 9.39
C ASP A 45 10.92 -7.56 10.13
N PHE A 46 9.63 -7.83 10.46
CA PHE A 46 8.80 -6.93 11.24
C PHE A 46 9.20 -6.83 12.71
N ALA A 47 9.70 -7.92 13.27
CA ALA A 47 9.97 -8.00 14.71
C ALA A 47 11.32 -7.36 15.09
N PHE A 48 12.40 -7.76 14.41
CA PHE A 48 13.76 -7.42 14.78
C PHE A 48 14.64 -6.95 13.62
N GLY A 49 14.07 -6.87 12.42
CA GLY A 49 14.80 -6.55 11.21
C GLY A 49 15.46 -5.17 11.23
N GLY A 50 16.66 -5.09 10.72
CA GLY A 50 17.36 -3.85 10.46
C GLY A 50 16.63 -2.99 9.41
N ARG A 51 16.87 -1.68 9.46
CA ARG A 51 16.35 -0.78 8.42
C ARG A 51 17.32 -0.73 7.25
N TYR A 52 16.80 -0.90 6.05
CA TYR A 52 17.61 -0.72 4.85
C TYR A 52 17.90 0.76 4.56
N ASN A 53 19.04 1.00 3.95
CA ASN A 53 19.37 2.33 3.41
C ASN A 53 18.48 2.63 2.20
N PHE A 54 17.88 3.80 2.15
CA PHE A 54 16.97 4.22 1.09
C PHE A 54 17.61 4.33 -0.29
N ALA A 55 18.95 4.47 -0.37
CA ALA A 55 19.69 4.43 -1.62
C ALA A 55 19.96 2.99 -2.14
N ALA A 56 19.71 1.96 -1.32
CA ALA A 56 19.83 0.58 -1.77
C ALA A 56 18.82 0.29 -2.88
N THR A 57 19.22 -0.54 -3.84
CA THR A 57 18.31 -0.99 -4.91
C THR A 57 17.60 -2.27 -4.53
N LEU A 58 16.41 -2.48 -5.09
CA LEU A 58 15.62 -3.67 -4.84
C LEU A 58 16.41 -4.95 -5.14
N SER A 59 17.12 -4.99 -6.27
CA SER A 59 17.95 -6.14 -6.66
C SER A 59 19.18 -6.39 -5.79
N ALA A 60 19.61 -5.40 -5.01
CA ALA A 60 20.73 -5.57 -4.09
C ALA A 60 20.30 -6.24 -2.76
N ILE A 61 19.01 -6.20 -2.43
CA ILE A 61 18.49 -6.64 -1.14
C ILE A 61 17.48 -7.80 -1.24
N CYS A 62 16.89 -8.02 -2.43
CA CYS A 62 15.87 -9.05 -2.63
C CYS A 62 16.16 -9.89 -3.86
N GLN A 63 15.81 -11.16 -3.77
CA GLN A 63 15.80 -12.14 -4.85
C GLN A 63 14.37 -12.61 -5.15
N LEU A 64 14.21 -13.38 -6.22
CA LEU A 64 12.93 -14.00 -6.57
C LEU A 64 12.42 -14.88 -5.42
N GLY A 65 11.21 -14.65 -5.00
CA GLY A 65 10.55 -15.33 -3.89
C GLY A 65 10.70 -14.66 -2.53
N ASP A 66 11.61 -13.70 -2.41
CA ASP A 66 11.79 -12.97 -1.14
C ASP A 66 10.58 -12.06 -0.85
N THR A 67 10.39 -11.79 0.44
CA THR A 67 9.41 -10.83 0.94
C THR A 67 10.14 -9.71 1.65
N LEU A 68 10.01 -8.49 1.11
CA LEU A 68 10.46 -7.26 1.74
C LEU A 68 9.32 -6.63 2.53
N GLN A 69 9.61 -6.13 3.70
CA GLN A 69 8.64 -5.47 4.56
C GLN A 69 8.78 -3.96 4.47
N TYR A 70 7.65 -3.29 4.38
CA TYR A 70 7.57 -1.84 4.34
C TYR A 70 6.55 -1.36 5.36
N VAL A 71 6.94 -0.41 6.18
CA VAL A 71 6.07 0.24 7.16
C VAL A 71 6.00 1.72 6.83
N CYS A 72 4.81 2.25 6.78
CA CYS A 72 4.54 3.68 6.60
C CYS A 72 3.66 4.18 7.71
N ASP A 73 3.89 5.44 8.13
CA ASP A 73 3.21 6.06 9.26
C ASP A 73 3.37 5.25 10.56
N PHE A 74 4.39 5.58 11.33
CA PHE A 74 4.67 4.86 12.58
C PHE A 74 3.60 5.07 13.66
N GLY A 75 2.67 6.01 13.47
CA GLY A 75 1.49 6.20 14.32
C GLY A 75 0.40 5.22 13.98
N ASP A 76 -0.02 5.17 12.73
CA ASP A 76 -1.05 4.26 12.19
C ASP A 76 -0.49 2.86 11.90
N ASN A 77 0.82 2.73 11.77
CA ASN A 77 1.58 1.50 11.55
C ASN A 77 1.07 0.67 10.35
N TRP A 78 1.05 1.29 9.16
CA TRP A 78 0.66 0.62 7.93
C TRP A 78 1.75 -0.34 7.44
N GLU A 79 1.62 -1.61 7.76
CA GLU A 79 2.56 -2.67 7.41
C GLU A 79 2.20 -3.30 6.06
N HIS A 80 3.22 -3.45 5.20
CA HIS A 80 3.09 -4.07 3.89
C HIS A 80 4.07 -5.22 3.74
N ALA A 81 3.60 -6.35 3.24
CA ALA A 81 4.44 -7.43 2.74
C ALA A 81 4.54 -7.33 1.21
N MET A 82 5.75 -7.22 0.69
CA MET A 82 6.04 -7.13 -0.74
C MET A 82 6.82 -8.37 -1.19
N MET A 83 6.17 -9.23 -1.96
CA MET A 83 6.78 -10.43 -2.51
C MET A 83 7.35 -10.17 -3.90
N ILE A 84 8.55 -10.62 -4.16
CA ILE A 84 9.17 -10.61 -5.49
C ILE A 84 8.66 -11.81 -6.28
N GLU A 85 7.58 -11.63 -7.03
CA GLU A 85 6.90 -12.73 -7.72
C GLU A 85 7.61 -13.20 -8.99
N LYS A 86 8.25 -12.29 -9.73
CA LYS A 86 8.88 -12.58 -11.02
C LYS A 86 10.03 -11.62 -11.31
N ALA A 87 11.06 -12.15 -11.99
CA ALA A 87 12.13 -11.36 -12.60
C ALA A 87 12.08 -11.60 -14.10
N LEU A 88 11.77 -10.57 -14.88
CA LEU A 88 11.57 -10.66 -16.31
C LEU A 88 12.40 -9.58 -17.03
N ALA A 89 12.74 -9.84 -18.29
CA ALA A 89 13.34 -8.82 -19.14
C ALA A 89 12.36 -7.65 -19.37
N ALA A 90 12.87 -6.43 -19.33
CA ALA A 90 12.07 -5.25 -19.64
C ALA A 90 11.57 -5.33 -21.10
N ARG A 91 10.31 -4.99 -21.31
CA ARG A 91 9.69 -4.97 -22.65
C ARG A 91 9.88 -3.62 -23.31
N ALA A 92 10.30 -3.63 -24.57
CA ALA A 92 10.34 -2.40 -25.38
C ALA A 92 8.95 -1.74 -25.43
N LYS A 93 8.91 -0.40 -25.40
CA LYS A 93 7.71 0.42 -25.45
C LYS A 93 6.81 0.35 -24.20
N ILE A 94 7.19 -0.38 -23.17
CA ILE A 94 6.50 -0.34 -21.86
C ILE A 94 7.19 0.67 -20.96
N ARG A 95 6.40 1.56 -20.34
CA ARG A 95 6.90 2.47 -19.30
C ARG A 95 6.76 1.83 -17.93
N TYR A 96 7.79 1.97 -17.14
CA TYR A 96 7.84 1.50 -15.76
C TYR A 96 8.13 2.70 -14.81
N PRO A 97 7.62 2.71 -13.57
CA PRO A 97 6.80 1.68 -12.94
C PRO A 97 5.35 1.67 -13.47
N ARG A 98 4.65 0.55 -13.31
CA ARG A 98 3.21 0.46 -13.60
C ARG A 98 2.50 -0.48 -12.64
N CYS A 99 1.31 -0.12 -12.21
CA CYS A 99 0.41 -1.03 -11.51
C CYS A 99 -0.33 -1.90 -12.55
N VAL A 100 -0.18 -3.21 -12.46
CA VAL A 100 -0.74 -4.16 -13.44
C VAL A 100 -2.01 -4.84 -12.95
N SER A 101 -2.20 -4.92 -11.64
CA SER A 101 -3.44 -5.39 -11.03
C SER A 101 -3.50 -5.01 -9.56
N GLY A 102 -4.67 -5.14 -8.96
CA GLY A 102 -4.89 -4.87 -7.56
C GLY A 102 -6.30 -5.22 -7.14
N ASN A 103 -6.56 -5.19 -5.86
CA ASN A 103 -7.90 -5.42 -5.32
C ASN A 103 -8.16 -4.51 -4.12
N ASN A 104 -9.41 -4.12 -4.00
CA ASN A 104 -9.97 -3.25 -2.98
C ASN A 104 -9.36 -1.84 -2.93
N ALA A 105 -10.16 -0.89 -2.45
CA ALA A 105 -9.70 0.47 -2.20
C ALA A 105 -8.70 0.49 -1.04
N CYS A 106 -7.74 1.40 -1.13
CA CYS A 106 -6.79 1.61 -0.05
C CYS A 106 -7.44 2.38 1.09
N PRO A 107 -7.03 2.15 2.35
CA PRO A 107 -7.44 2.98 3.47
C PRO A 107 -7.08 4.45 3.22
N PRO A 108 -7.90 5.42 3.64
CA PRO A 108 -7.47 6.82 3.70
C PRO A 108 -6.36 6.99 4.73
N GLU A 109 -5.52 7.98 4.52
CA GLU A 109 -4.52 8.38 5.52
C GLU A 109 -5.19 8.88 6.80
N ASP A 110 -4.48 8.81 7.92
CA ASP A 110 -4.92 9.30 9.24
C ASP A 110 -6.27 8.74 9.71
N CYS A 111 -6.60 7.51 9.33
CA CYS A 111 -7.85 6.88 9.75
C CYS A 111 -7.71 6.02 11.03
N GLY A 112 -6.55 6.00 11.67
CA GLY A 112 -6.27 5.25 12.89
C GLY A 112 -5.78 3.83 12.62
N GLY A 113 -5.04 3.65 11.52
CA GLY A 113 -4.43 2.38 11.14
C GLY A 113 -5.44 1.28 10.80
N PRO A 114 -5.02 0.00 10.82
CA PRO A 114 -5.89 -1.13 10.49
C PRO A 114 -7.15 -1.20 11.35
N TRP A 115 -7.07 -0.80 12.61
CA TRP A 115 -8.20 -0.79 13.55
C TRP A 115 -9.20 0.30 13.23
N GLY A 116 -8.72 1.54 13.01
CA GLY A 116 -9.56 2.66 12.60
C GLY A 116 -10.22 2.41 11.26
N TYR A 117 -9.51 1.82 10.31
CA TYR A 117 -10.07 1.42 9.02
C TYR A 117 -11.18 0.35 9.18
N ALA A 118 -10.98 -0.65 10.03
CA ALA A 118 -12.01 -1.64 10.32
C ALA A 118 -13.27 -1.03 10.96
N ASP A 119 -13.10 -0.06 11.87
CA ASP A 119 -14.22 0.68 12.47
C ASP A 119 -14.93 1.54 11.43
N MET A 120 -14.18 2.21 10.57
CA MET A 120 -14.71 2.99 9.45
C MET A 120 -15.58 2.12 8.53
N LEU A 121 -15.10 0.94 8.12
CA LEU A 121 -15.87 0.03 7.27
C LEU A 121 -17.15 -0.46 7.95
N ARG A 122 -17.11 -0.77 9.24
CA ARG A 122 -18.30 -1.12 10.03
C ARG A 122 -19.31 0.02 10.07
N THR A 123 -18.85 1.23 10.32
CA THR A 123 -19.70 2.43 10.34
C THR A 123 -20.37 2.67 9.00
N LEU A 124 -19.62 2.51 7.88
CA LEU A 124 -20.16 2.67 6.54
C LEU A 124 -21.20 1.59 6.18
N ALA A 125 -21.04 0.38 6.70
CA ALA A 125 -21.97 -0.72 6.48
C ALA A 125 -23.29 -0.56 7.29
N ASP A 126 -23.25 0.10 8.43
CA ASP A 126 -24.43 0.34 9.28
C ASP A 126 -25.24 1.54 8.78
N ARG A 127 -26.30 1.26 8.01
CA ARG A 127 -27.20 2.29 7.47
C ARG A 127 -27.98 3.08 8.52
N ARG A 128 -28.01 2.63 9.78
CA ARG A 128 -28.71 3.29 10.90
C ARG A 128 -27.79 4.16 11.75
N SER A 129 -26.50 4.10 11.51
CA SER A 129 -25.52 4.85 12.28
C SER A 129 -25.55 6.33 11.91
N HIS A 130 -25.78 7.22 12.87
CA HIS A 130 -25.65 8.67 12.69
C HIS A 130 -24.23 9.07 12.24
N ARG A 131 -23.21 8.35 12.66
CA ARG A 131 -21.80 8.56 12.28
C ARG A 131 -21.52 8.26 10.80
N ARG A 132 -22.40 7.52 10.13
CA ARG A 132 -22.22 7.14 8.74
C ARG A 132 -22.22 8.34 7.80
N ASP A 133 -23.19 9.23 7.95
CA ASP A 133 -23.34 10.40 7.08
C ASP A 133 -22.21 11.42 7.31
N GLU A 134 -21.79 11.61 8.55
CA GLU A 134 -20.61 12.41 8.91
C GLU A 134 -19.34 11.86 8.25
N LEU A 135 -19.16 10.52 8.30
CA LEU A 135 -18.03 9.84 7.72
C LEU A 135 -18.01 9.94 6.18
N ILE A 136 -19.17 9.77 5.53
CA ILE A 136 -19.32 9.94 4.08
C ILE A 136 -18.94 11.36 3.67
N ASN A 137 -19.43 12.37 4.38
CA ASN A 137 -19.10 13.77 4.10
C ASN A 137 -17.60 14.04 4.25
N ARG A 138 -16.97 13.49 5.29
CA ARG A 138 -15.51 13.62 5.51
C ARG A 138 -14.69 12.95 4.41
N LEU A 139 -15.17 11.85 3.84
CA LEU A 139 -14.52 11.13 2.75
C LEU A 139 -14.78 11.74 1.36
N GLY A 140 -15.47 12.89 1.28
CA GLY A 140 -15.73 13.59 0.01
C GLY A 140 -16.92 13.05 -0.78
N GLY A 141 -17.83 12.32 -0.15
CA GLY A 141 -19.04 11.79 -0.77
C GLY A 141 -19.16 10.26 -0.71
N PRO A 142 -20.16 9.64 -1.35
CA PRO A 142 -20.48 8.22 -1.22
C PRO A 142 -19.50 7.28 -1.96
N SER A 143 -18.23 7.58 -1.98
CA SER A 143 -17.18 6.70 -2.47
C SER A 143 -16.96 5.57 -1.46
N ILE A 144 -17.70 4.48 -1.62
CA ILE A 144 -17.55 3.29 -0.78
C ILE A 144 -16.19 2.65 -1.09
N PRO A 145 -15.28 2.51 -0.11
CA PRO A 145 -14.09 1.67 -0.28
C PRO A 145 -14.54 0.25 -0.60
N GLY A 146 -14.23 -0.25 -1.79
CA GLY A 146 -14.62 -1.59 -2.22
C GLY A 146 -15.04 -1.71 -3.69
N HIS A 147 -15.34 -0.61 -4.37
CA HIS A 147 -15.68 -0.60 -5.79
C HIS A 147 -14.76 0.34 -6.56
N SER A 148 -13.47 0.08 -6.58
CA SER A 148 -12.64 0.69 -7.61
C SER A 148 -12.64 -0.25 -8.82
N ASN A 149 -13.36 0.12 -9.87
CA ASN A 149 -13.10 -0.40 -11.20
C ASN A 149 -11.61 -0.20 -11.51
N ALA A 150 -10.86 -1.29 -11.50
CA ALA A 150 -9.53 -1.36 -12.07
C ALA A 150 -9.69 -1.33 -13.60
N GLN A 151 -10.05 -0.16 -14.15
CA GLN A 151 -10.05 0.12 -15.58
C GLN A 151 -9.61 1.57 -15.78
N ARG A 152 -8.30 1.77 -15.95
CA ARG A 152 -7.69 2.60 -17.03
C ARG A 152 -6.17 2.49 -16.95
#